data_c7b4d2b521dc6b83fd0e4dba141dab88
#
_entry.id   c7b4d2b521dc6b83fd0e4dba141dab88
#
_cell.length_a   1.000
_cell.length_b   1.000
_cell.length_c   1.000
_cell.angle_alpha   90.00
_cell.angle_beta   90.00
_cell.angle_gamma   90.00
#
_symmetry.space_group_name_H-M   'P 1'
#
loop_
_entity.id
_entity.type
_entity.pdbx_description
1 polymer ?
#
loop_
_entity_poly.entity_id
_entity_poly.type
_entity_poly.pdbx_seq_one_letter_code
_entity_poly.pdbx_strand_id
1 'polypeptide(L)'
;MRKAIYPGSFDPLTYGHLDIIKRSAEIFDELTVSILDNKMKTPLFSVEERVKMLEEATKEYPNVKIDSFSGLLIDYAKKKDVHVAIRGLRAITDFEYELQIAQTNQLLS
;
A
#
# COMPACT_ATOMS: atom_id res chain seq x y z
N MET A 1 18.38 1.20 1.29
CA MET A 1 17.07 1.63 1.83
C MET A 1 16.00 0.60 1.51
N ARG A 2 15.30 0.15 2.52
CA ARG A 2 14.21 -0.82 2.36
C ARG A 2 12.90 -0.08 2.10
N LYS A 3 12.36 -0.24 0.90
CA LYS A 3 11.12 0.42 0.48
C LYS A 3 10.05 -0.61 0.17
N ALA A 4 8.80 -0.27 0.47
CA ALA A 4 7.65 -1.09 0.12
C ALA A 4 6.49 -0.23 -0.32
N ILE A 5 5.58 -0.83 -1.07
CA ILE A 5 4.30 -0.22 -1.40
C ILE A 5 3.19 -1.06 -0.78
N TYR A 6 2.13 -0.39 -0.37
CA TYR A 6 0.93 -1.05 0.13
C TYR A 6 -0.23 -0.63 -0.78
N PRO A 7 -0.52 -1.42 -1.82
CA PRO A 7 -1.56 -1.05 -2.77
C PRO A 7 -2.94 -1.49 -2.29
N GLY A 8 -3.95 -0.74 -2.63
CA GLY A 8 -5.32 -1.07 -2.34
C GLY A 8 -6.26 0.04 -2.76
N SER A 9 -7.55 -0.22 -2.68
CA SER A 9 -8.56 0.79 -3.00
C SER A 9 -8.79 1.77 -1.85
N PHE A 10 -8.70 1.30 -0.60
CA PHE A 10 -8.91 2.11 0.61
C PHE A 10 -10.22 2.91 0.53
N ASP A 11 -11.29 2.24 0.18
CA ASP A 11 -12.58 2.86 -0.11
C ASP A 11 -13.71 2.21 0.71
N PRO A 12 -13.82 2.52 2.02
CA PRO A 12 -12.97 3.45 2.77
C PRO A 12 -11.76 2.80 3.43
N LEU A 13 -10.95 3.63 4.06
CA LEU A 13 -9.89 3.20 4.97
C LEU A 13 -10.50 2.53 6.19
N THR A 14 -9.91 1.42 6.64
CA THR A 14 -10.37 0.67 7.82
C THR A 14 -9.27 0.58 8.88
N TYR A 15 -9.64 0.14 10.09
CA TYR A 15 -8.65 -0.10 11.14
C TYR A 15 -7.67 -1.21 10.75
N GLY A 16 -8.14 -2.20 9.96
CA GLY A 16 -7.25 -3.24 9.44
C GLY A 16 -6.16 -2.67 8.55
N HIS A 17 -6.52 -1.74 7.68
CA HIS A 17 -5.54 -1.03 6.85
C HIS A 17 -4.53 -0.26 7.71
N LEU A 18 -5.01 0.45 8.72
CA LEU A 18 -4.16 1.23 9.60
C LEU A 18 -3.19 0.37 10.39
N ASP A 19 -3.63 -0.79 10.84
CA ASP A 19 -2.77 -1.74 11.55
C ASP A 19 -1.62 -2.22 10.67
N ILE A 20 -1.92 -2.56 9.42
CA ILE A 20 -0.90 -2.99 8.47
C ILE A 20 0.07 -1.86 8.14
N ILE A 21 -0.44 -0.65 7.97
CA ILE A 21 0.41 0.52 7.71
C ILE A 21 1.37 0.73 8.87
N LYS A 22 0.88 0.68 10.10
CA LYS A 22 1.70 0.86 11.30
C LYS A 22 2.81 -0.18 11.36
N ARG A 23 2.46 -1.46 11.18
CA ARG A 23 3.43 -2.55 11.23
C ARG A 23 4.46 -2.46 10.12
N SER A 24 4.01 -2.11 8.92
CA SER A 24 4.89 -1.98 7.77
C SER A 24 5.83 -0.79 7.91
N ALA A 25 5.34 0.31 8.46
CA ALA A 25 6.16 1.49 8.70
C ALA A 25 7.30 1.21 9.69
N GLU A 26 7.12 0.25 10.59
CA GLU A 26 8.18 -0.17 11.53
C GLU A 26 9.24 -1.03 10.86
N ILE A 27 8.89 -1.74 9.78
CA ILE A 27 9.77 -2.69 9.10
C ILE A 27 10.57 -2.02 7.99
N PHE A 28 9.94 -1.12 7.24
CA PHE A 28 10.54 -0.51 6.06
C PHE A 28 10.98 0.92 6.32
N ASP A 29 12.04 1.33 5.64
CA ASP A 29 12.53 2.71 5.74
C ASP A 29 11.56 3.69 5.10
N GLU A 30 10.87 3.25 4.04
CA GLU A 30 9.85 4.04 3.37
C GLU A 30 8.71 3.13 2.94
N LEU A 31 7.50 3.55 3.29
CA LEU A 31 6.28 2.86 2.88
C LEU A 31 5.41 3.84 2.09
N THR A 32 5.06 3.46 0.87
CA THR A 32 4.13 4.23 0.05
C THR A 32 2.79 3.50 0.03
N VAL A 33 1.76 4.11 0.60
CA VAL A 33 0.40 3.60 0.54
C VAL A 33 -0.17 4.07 -0.80
N SER A 34 -0.46 3.12 -1.68
CA SER A 34 -0.75 3.40 -3.09
C SER A 34 -2.21 3.10 -3.40
N ILE A 35 -3.00 4.14 -3.57
CA ILE A 35 -4.42 4.03 -3.85
C ILE A 35 -4.62 3.65 -5.31
N LEU A 36 -5.28 2.51 -5.55
CA LEU A 36 -5.63 2.11 -6.91
C LEU A 36 -6.85 2.90 -7.37
N ASP A 37 -6.68 3.64 -8.45
CA ASP A 37 -7.76 4.35 -9.11
C ASP A 37 -8.33 3.43 -10.18
N ASN A 38 -9.33 2.63 -9.80
CA ASN A 38 -9.98 1.71 -10.72
C ASN A 38 -11.14 2.40 -11.43
N LYS A 39 -10.90 2.82 -12.65
CA LYS A 39 -11.88 3.57 -13.44
C LYS A 39 -13.09 2.76 -13.87
N MET A 40 -13.02 1.43 -13.72
CA MET A 40 -14.14 0.53 -14.04
C MET A 40 -15.15 0.40 -12.89
N LYS A 41 -14.82 0.90 -11.70
CA LYS A 41 -15.70 0.84 -10.53
C LYS A 41 -16.14 2.24 -10.12
N THR A 42 -17.36 2.30 -9.57
CA THR A 42 -17.84 3.53 -8.94
C THR A 42 -17.42 3.52 -7.48
N PRO A 43 -16.50 4.37 -7.06
CA PRO A 43 -16.02 4.36 -5.68
C PRO A 43 -17.00 5.06 -4.74
N LEU A 44 -16.92 4.72 -3.44
CA LEU A 44 -17.65 5.43 -2.39
C LEU A 44 -17.08 6.83 -2.19
N PHE A 45 -15.76 6.94 -2.26
CA PHE A 45 -15.05 8.21 -2.09
C PHE A 45 -14.14 8.45 -3.28
N SER A 46 -13.97 9.71 -3.66
CA SER A 46 -13.05 10.07 -4.74
C SER A 46 -11.60 9.74 -4.34
N VAL A 47 -10.70 9.71 -5.32
CA VAL A 47 -9.28 9.48 -5.05
C VAL A 47 -8.76 10.59 -4.13
N GLU A 48 -9.14 11.84 -4.39
CA GLU A 48 -8.72 12.98 -3.57
C GLU A 48 -9.18 12.85 -2.12
N GLU A 49 -10.41 12.39 -1.91
CA GLU A 49 -10.93 12.16 -0.56
C GLU A 49 -10.18 11.04 0.13
N ARG A 50 -9.89 9.95 -0.58
CA ARG A 50 -9.14 8.84 -0.01
C ARG A 50 -7.70 9.21 0.32
N VAL A 51 -7.05 10.01 -0.53
CA VAL A 51 -5.71 10.54 -0.24
C VAL A 51 -5.72 11.35 1.05
N LYS A 52 -6.69 12.26 1.19
CA LYS A 52 -6.79 13.09 2.40
C LYS A 52 -7.01 12.26 3.65
N MET A 53 -7.88 11.25 3.58
CA MET A 53 -8.13 10.37 4.72
C MET A 53 -6.87 9.64 5.14
N LEU A 54 -6.10 9.12 4.19
CA LEU A 54 -4.86 8.42 4.48
C LEU A 54 -3.79 9.36 5.01
N GLU A 55 -3.64 10.54 4.42
CA GLU A 55 -2.67 11.52 4.91
C GLU A 55 -2.94 11.90 6.36
N GLU A 56 -4.20 12.14 6.69
CA GLU A 56 -4.59 12.49 8.07
C GLU A 56 -4.33 11.33 9.02
N ALA A 57 -4.67 10.11 8.61
CA ALA A 57 -4.55 8.92 9.44
C ALA A 57 -3.09 8.49 9.66
N THR A 58 -2.18 8.89 8.78
CA THR A 58 -0.77 8.47 8.82
C THR A 58 0.19 9.60 9.14
N LYS A 59 -0.30 10.76 9.51
CA LYS A 59 0.55 11.94 9.73
C LYS A 59 1.59 11.75 10.83
N GLU A 60 1.38 10.81 11.74
CA GLU A 60 2.34 10.50 12.80
C GLU A 60 3.48 9.58 12.34
N TYR A 61 3.40 9.05 11.12
CA TYR A 61 4.43 8.17 10.56
C TYR A 61 5.21 8.92 9.47
N PRO A 62 6.38 9.48 9.80
CA PRO A 62 7.10 10.33 8.84
C PRO A 62 7.64 9.59 7.62
N ASN A 63 7.78 8.27 7.70
CA ASN A 63 8.27 7.45 6.59
C ASN A 63 7.15 6.90 5.71
N VAL A 64 5.90 7.28 5.95
CA VAL A 64 4.76 6.86 5.14
C VAL A 64 4.39 7.96 4.16
N LYS A 65 4.29 7.59 2.89
CA LYS A 65 3.87 8.48 1.81
C LYS A 65 2.59 7.96 1.20
N ILE A 66 1.77 8.86 0.68
CA ILE A 66 0.50 8.50 0.05
C ILE A 66 0.59 8.85 -1.43
N ASP A 67 0.19 7.91 -2.27
CA ASP A 67 0.21 8.08 -3.72
C ASP A 67 -1.02 7.40 -4.32
N SER A 68 -1.28 7.66 -5.57
CA SER A 68 -2.34 6.99 -6.32
C SER A 68 -1.78 6.49 -7.65
N PHE A 69 -2.36 5.44 -8.20
CA PHE A 69 -1.94 4.90 -9.47
C PHE A 69 -3.12 4.23 -10.19
N SER A 70 -2.97 4.06 -11.48
CA SER A 70 -3.92 3.29 -12.30
C SER A 70 -3.11 2.31 -13.16
N GLY A 71 -3.77 1.27 -13.65
CA GLY A 71 -3.11 0.25 -14.46
C GLY A 71 -2.49 -0.86 -13.64
N LEU A 72 -1.46 -1.49 -14.18
CA LEU A 72 -0.86 -2.67 -13.56
C LEU A 72 0.06 -2.30 -12.40
N LEU A 73 -0.10 -3.04 -11.31
CA LEU A 73 0.73 -2.83 -10.11
C LEU A 73 2.21 -3.00 -10.41
N ILE A 74 2.58 -3.99 -11.23
CA ILE A 74 3.98 -4.26 -11.52
C ILE A 74 4.64 -3.10 -12.27
N ASP A 75 3.91 -2.44 -13.17
CA ASP A 75 4.42 -1.29 -13.90
C ASP A 75 4.63 -0.12 -12.96
N TYR A 76 3.68 0.10 -12.07
CA TYR A 76 3.77 1.13 -11.05
C TYR A 76 4.97 0.89 -10.13
N ALA A 77 5.15 -0.35 -9.68
CA ALA A 77 6.26 -0.70 -8.79
C ALA A 77 7.62 -0.47 -9.46
N LYS A 78 7.74 -0.84 -10.72
CA LYS A 78 8.97 -0.60 -11.50
C LYS A 78 9.27 0.89 -11.64
N LYS A 79 8.24 1.67 -11.90
CA LYS A 79 8.37 3.12 -12.04
C LYS A 79 8.83 3.78 -10.75
N LYS A 80 8.40 3.25 -9.60
CA LYS A 80 8.80 3.73 -8.28
C LYS A 80 10.12 3.13 -7.80
N ASP A 81 10.67 2.17 -8.51
CA ASP A 81 11.85 1.41 -8.10
C ASP A 81 11.64 0.75 -6.74
N VAL A 82 10.51 0.09 -6.57
CA VAL A 82 10.13 -0.62 -5.35
C VAL A 82 9.87 -2.08 -5.71
N HIS A 83 10.42 -2.98 -4.89
CA HIS A 83 10.39 -4.42 -5.18
C HIS A 83 9.52 -5.23 -4.21
N VAL A 84 8.94 -4.60 -3.21
CA VAL A 84 8.09 -5.26 -2.21
C VAL A 84 6.72 -4.62 -2.21
N ALA A 85 5.70 -5.43 -2.43
CA ALA A 85 4.30 -4.99 -2.34
C ALA A 85 3.63 -5.76 -1.22
N ILE A 86 2.99 -5.04 -0.31
CA ILE A 86 2.27 -5.61 0.83
C ILE A 86 0.80 -5.70 0.45
N ARG A 87 0.17 -6.82 0.77
CA ARG A 87 -1.24 -7.02 0.49
C ARG A 87 -2.06 -6.93 1.75
N GLY A 88 -3.37 -6.76 1.60
CA GLY A 88 -4.27 -6.64 2.72
C GLY A 88 -4.27 -7.90 3.58
N LEU A 89 -3.98 -7.76 4.86
CA LEU A 89 -3.77 -8.86 5.78
C LEU A 89 -4.63 -8.70 7.02
N ARG A 90 -4.94 -9.83 7.65
CA ARG A 90 -5.82 -9.84 8.82
C ARG A 90 -5.09 -10.14 10.11
N ALA A 91 -3.91 -10.77 10.02
CA ALA A 91 -3.15 -11.22 11.19
C ALA A 91 -1.66 -11.16 10.88
N ILE A 92 -0.84 -11.23 11.93
CA ILE A 92 0.62 -11.17 11.80
C ILE A 92 1.15 -12.30 10.93
N THR A 93 0.61 -13.52 11.11
CA THR A 93 1.03 -14.67 10.31
C THR A 93 0.75 -14.47 8.83
N ASP A 94 -0.41 -13.91 8.51
CA ASP A 94 -0.78 -13.59 7.14
C ASP A 94 0.14 -12.52 6.57
N PHE A 95 0.53 -11.56 7.40
CA PHE A 95 1.46 -10.52 6.99
C PHE A 95 2.78 -11.11 6.48
N GLU A 96 3.37 -12.02 7.24
CA GLU A 96 4.62 -12.66 6.84
C GLU A 96 4.44 -13.46 5.55
N TYR A 97 3.35 -14.19 5.43
CA TYR A 97 3.04 -14.96 4.23
C TYR A 97 2.91 -14.07 3.01
N GLU A 98 2.16 -12.98 3.12
CA GLU A 98 1.97 -12.04 2.02
C GLU A 98 3.28 -11.36 1.62
N LEU A 99 4.12 -11.06 2.57
CA LEU A 99 5.43 -10.49 2.30
C LEU A 99 6.29 -11.45 1.47
N GLN A 100 6.25 -12.75 1.81
CA GLN A 100 6.95 -13.77 1.04
C GLN A 100 6.43 -13.87 -0.38
N ILE A 101 5.13 -13.82 -0.56
CA ILE A 101 4.51 -13.84 -1.89
C ILE A 101 4.95 -12.63 -2.71
N ALA A 102 4.98 -11.47 -2.11
CA ALA A 102 5.42 -10.26 -2.79
C ALA A 102 6.87 -10.39 -3.27
N GLN A 103 7.75 -10.95 -2.44
CA GLN A 103 9.14 -11.19 -2.80
C GLN A 103 9.26 -12.20 -3.94
N THR A 104 8.45 -13.26 -3.90
CA THR A 104 8.42 -14.26 -4.95
C THR A 104 7.98 -13.65 -6.29
N ASN A 105 6.97 -12.81 -6.26
CA ASN A 105 6.50 -12.12 -7.46
C ASN A 105 7.58 -11.20 -8.04
N GLN A 106 8.36 -10.59 -7.19
CA GLN A 106 9.50 -9.79 -7.62
C GLN A 106 10.51 -10.63 -8.41
N LEU A 107 10.81 -11.83 -7.91
CA LEU A 107 11.76 -12.71 -8.56
C LEU A 107 11.26 -13.19 -9.93
N LEU A 108 9.95 -13.31 -10.09
CA LEU A 108 9.34 -13.76 -11.34
C LEU A 108 9.15 -12.64 -12.35
N SER A 109 9.21 -11.43 -11.90
CA SER A 109 9.00 -10.27 -12.76
C SER A 109 10.32 -9.68 -13.23
#